data_50fcdfd16475ac693293f485f9017504
#
_entry.id   50fcdfd16475ac693293f485f9017504
#
_cell.length_a   1.000
_cell.length_b   1.000
_cell.length_c   1.000
_cell.angle_alpha   90.00
_cell.angle_beta   90.00
_cell.angle_gamma   90.00
#
_symmetry.space_group_name_H-M   'P 1'
#
loop_
_entity.id
_entity.type
_entity.pdbx_description
1 polymer ?
#
loop_
_entity_poly.entity_id
_entity_poly.type
_entity_poly.pdbx_seq_one_letter_code
_entity_poly.pdbx_strand_id
1 'polypeptide(L)'
;MMLNLPIEDLETLRRIQHSKEFEPYWDQITCILMLAHGRDAKTIAYDLGISLSTVYNYAGSYKSGGISKLTDNHYKGYWGLLDSSQISALCAELRRKVYTDAKSVAQWIKCTSGVSYTPQGTVDLLNRIGSTYKKTTEVPCEADAQKQEEFVEELAKTLRDMDGSAVVYYADGVHPTHNSRSTYAWVEKGERMEQPTVSGRDRINLNGLLNAHDVTDVIALDSPRVNAQSTRELYEAALARHPEASEIYIISDNAKYYHNKELAQWVKGTRIRQVFLPPYSPNLNLIERLWKMLRKKVINTGFYRTKEEFRRAVTNFFEHIADYKEELESLLTLNFRLVNSKTISL
;
A
#
# COMPACT_ATOMS: atom_id res chain seq x y z
N MET A 1 -49.94 -3.75 28.52
CA MET A 1 -49.28 -2.44 28.61
C MET A 1 -49.25 -1.86 27.21
N MET A 2 -49.95 -0.77 26.97
CA MET A 2 -49.98 -0.12 25.66
C MET A 2 -48.96 1.03 25.65
N LEU A 3 -48.15 1.12 24.63
CA LEU A 3 -47.16 2.19 24.50
C LEU A 3 -47.66 3.15 23.41
N ASN A 4 -47.88 4.41 23.75
CA ASN A 4 -48.30 5.40 22.77
C ASN A 4 -47.06 6.08 22.21
N LEU A 5 -46.69 5.83 20.94
CA LEU A 5 -45.54 6.40 20.27
C LEU A 5 -45.96 7.60 19.41
N PRO A 6 -45.09 8.63 19.32
CA PRO A 6 -45.18 9.65 18.28
C PRO A 6 -45.15 9.02 16.90
N ILE A 7 -45.85 9.59 15.94
CA ILE A 7 -45.85 9.08 14.54
C ILE A 7 -44.44 9.06 13.96
N GLU A 8 -43.63 10.08 14.23
CA GLU A 8 -42.22 10.19 13.78
C GLU A 8 -41.34 9.07 14.33
N ASP A 9 -41.52 8.67 15.60
CA ASP A 9 -40.77 7.56 16.19
C ASP A 9 -41.19 6.23 15.58
N LEU A 10 -42.46 6.06 15.28
CA LEU A 10 -42.99 4.84 14.69
C LEU A 10 -42.47 4.64 13.27
N GLU A 11 -42.37 5.71 12.45
CA GLU A 11 -41.76 5.68 11.11
C GLU A 11 -40.28 5.43 11.19
N THR A 12 -39.57 6.06 12.12
CA THR A 12 -38.14 5.88 12.33
C THR A 12 -37.83 4.46 12.74
N LEU A 13 -38.54 3.90 13.74
CA LEU A 13 -38.33 2.49 14.17
C LEU A 13 -38.58 1.49 13.05
N ARG A 14 -39.62 1.70 12.23
CA ARG A 14 -39.88 0.84 11.06
C ARG A 14 -38.75 0.91 10.04
N ARG A 15 -38.19 2.10 9.79
CA ARG A 15 -37.07 2.29 8.83
C ARG A 15 -35.80 1.61 9.32
N ILE A 16 -35.47 1.70 10.60
CA ILE A 16 -34.22 1.15 11.15
C ILE A 16 -34.33 -0.36 11.48
N GLN A 17 -35.55 -0.91 11.59
CA GLN A 17 -35.80 -2.31 11.96
C GLN A 17 -35.10 -3.33 11.04
N HIS A 18 -34.84 -3.01 9.76
CA HIS A 18 -34.19 -3.86 8.79
C HIS A 18 -32.81 -3.35 8.35
N SER A 19 -32.31 -2.32 9.00
CA SER A 19 -30.98 -1.78 8.72
C SER A 19 -29.91 -2.62 9.39
N LYS A 20 -28.84 -3.00 8.65
CA LYS A 20 -27.67 -3.74 9.19
C LYS A 20 -27.02 -3.03 10.39
N GLU A 21 -27.02 -1.73 10.40
CA GLU A 21 -26.46 -0.93 11.48
C GLU A 21 -27.16 -1.19 12.82
N PHE A 22 -28.47 -1.50 12.79
CA PHE A 22 -29.29 -1.73 13.97
C PHE A 22 -29.58 -3.22 14.22
N GLU A 23 -28.91 -4.13 13.55
CA GLU A 23 -29.04 -5.58 13.73
C GLU A 23 -28.97 -6.03 15.21
N PRO A 24 -28.04 -5.53 16.04
CA PRO A 24 -27.98 -5.89 17.46
C PRO A 24 -29.19 -5.46 18.29
N TYR A 25 -30.04 -4.59 17.77
CA TYR A 25 -31.21 -4.01 18.45
C TYR A 25 -32.55 -4.44 17.86
N TRP A 26 -32.58 -5.39 16.92
CA TRP A 26 -33.80 -5.76 16.23
C TRP A 26 -34.89 -6.26 17.17
N ASP A 27 -34.57 -7.08 18.18
CA ASP A 27 -35.54 -7.55 19.18
C ASP A 27 -36.13 -6.38 20.00
N GLN A 28 -35.30 -5.41 20.39
CA GLN A 28 -35.68 -4.23 21.13
C GLN A 28 -36.65 -3.36 20.30
N ILE A 29 -36.26 -3.09 19.03
CA ILE A 29 -37.07 -2.29 18.10
C ILE A 29 -38.39 -3.02 17.80
N THR A 30 -38.34 -4.31 17.53
CA THR A 30 -39.54 -5.12 17.25
C THR A 30 -40.49 -5.14 18.47
N CYS A 31 -39.94 -5.32 19.67
CA CYS A 31 -40.70 -5.29 20.92
C CYS A 31 -41.47 -3.95 21.09
N ILE A 32 -40.80 -2.81 20.86
CA ILE A 32 -41.44 -1.48 20.99
C ILE A 32 -42.53 -1.28 19.92
N LEU A 33 -42.30 -1.70 18.70
CA LEU A 33 -43.30 -1.67 17.62
C LEU A 33 -44.54 -2.52 17.96
N MET A 34 -44.34 -3.74 18.50
CA MET A 34 -45.44 -4.61 18.91
C MET A 34 -46.27 -4.01 20.06
N LEU A 35 -45.61 -3.38 21.05
CA LEU A 35 -46.27 -2.66 22.14
C LEU A 35 -47.08 -1.46 21.63
N ALA A 36 -46.57 -0.74 20.64
CA ALA A 36 -47.24 0.39 20.01
C ALA A 36 -48.52 -0.05 19.25
N HIS A 37 -48.47 -1.26 18.66
CA HIS A 37 -49.64 -1.86 17.99
C HIS A 37 -50.64 -2.53 18.96
N GLY A 38 -50.47 -2.34 20.29
CA GLY A 38 -51.39 -2.84 21.29
C GLY A 38 -51.23 -4.32 21.64
N ARG A 39 -50.16 -4.98 21.24
CA ARG A 39 -49.89 -6.37 21.62
C ARG A 39 -49.63 -6.46 23.14
N ASP A 40 -50.11 -7.54 23.73
CA ASP A 40 -49.89 -7.83 25.14
C ASP A 40 -48.45 -8.23 25.43
N ALA A 41 -47.85 -7.74 26.53
CA ALA A 41 -46.46 -7.96 26.89
C ALA A 41 -46.10 -9.46 27.07
N LYS A 42 -47.03 -10.32 27.54
CA LYS A 42 -46.80 -11.75 27.66
C LYS A 42 -46.69 -12.41 26.29
N THR A 43 -47.56 -12.01 25.36
CA THR A 43 -47.54 -12.47 23.98
C THR A 43 -46.25 -12.05 23.29
N ILE A 44 -45.78 -10.80 23.48
CA ILE A 44 -44.51 -10.33 22.92
C ILE A 44 -43.34 -11.14 23.47
N ALA A 45 -43.31 -11.39 24.78
CA ALA A 45 -42.25 -12.20 25.41
C ALA A 45 -42.19 -13.62 24.79
N TYR A 46 -43.34 -14.20 24.54
CA TYR A 46 -43.43 -15.51 23.90
C TYR A 46 -42.98 -15.48 22.42
N ASP A 47 -43.48 -14.53 21.64
CA ASP A 47 -43.19 -14.38 20.20
C ASP A 47 -41.72 -14.13 19.92
N LEU A 48 -41.04 -13.33 20.78
CA LEU A 48 -39.62 -12.96 20.64
C LEU A 48 -38.70 -13.93 21.40
N GLY A 49 -39.22 -14.90 22.17
CA GLY A 49 -38.41 -15.80 22.97
C GLY A 49 -37.62 -15.13 24.12
N ILE A 50 -38.11 -13.99 24.62
CA ILE A 50 -37.48 -13.19 25.69
C ILE A 50 -38.30 -13.25 27.00
N SER A 51 -37.68 -12.84 28.10
CA SER A 51 -38.41 -12.78 29.38
C SER A 51 -39.40 -11.60 29.43
N LEU A 52 -40.45 -11.73 30.18
CA LEU A 52 -41.43 -10.63 30.41
C LEU A 52 -40.75 -9.39 31.02
N SER A 53 -39.77 -9.58 31.89
CA SER A 53 -38.98 -8.50 32.46
C SER A 53 -38.14 -7.78 31.38
N THR A 54 -37.67 -8.48 30.36
CA THR A 54 -36.92 -7.89 29.20
C THR A 54 -37.86 -6.97 28.41
N VAL A 55 -39.12 -7.36 28.18
CA VAL A 55 -40.10 -6.52 27.50
C VAL A 55 -40.33 -5.22 28.27
N TYR A 56 -40.46 -5.30 29.61
CA TYR A 56 -40.61 -4.11 30.44
C TYR A 56 -39.33 -3.23 30.47
N ASN A 57 -38.16 -3.84 30.45
CA ASN A 57 -36.88 -3.12 30.35
C ASN A 57 -36.78 -2.32 29.04
N TYR A 58 -37.09 -2.94 27.92
CA TYR A 58 -37.10 -2.25 26.63
C TYR A 58 -38.10 -1.09 26.58
N ALA A 59 -39.31 -1.31 27.09
CA ALA A 59 -40.31 -0.24 27.22
C ALA A 59 -39.85 0.87 28.16
N GLY A 60 -39.17 0.53 29.25
CA GLY A 60 -38.58 1.52 30.19
C GLY A 60 -37.46 2.32 29.55
N SER A 61 -36.57 1.66 28.80
CA SER A 61 -35.49 2.34 28.07
C SER A 61 -36.05 3.34 27.05
N TYR A 62 -37.03 2.94 26.27
CA TYR A 62 -37.68 3.81 25.32
C TYR A 62 -38.38 5.02 26.03
N LYS A 63 -39.14 4.77 27.08
CA LYS A 63 -39.81 5.84 27.85
C LYS A 63 -38.85 6.86 28.45
N SER A 64 -37.66 6.44 28.83
CA SER A 64 -36.67 7.28 29.52
C SER A 64 -35.79 8.11 28.62
N GLY A 65 -35.68 7.76 27.31
CA GLY A 65 -34.77 8.47 26.38
C GLY A 65 -35.04 8.19 24.91
N GLY A 66 -36.23 7.69 24.56
CA GLY A 66 -36.63 7.46 23.16
C GLY A 66 -35.79 6.40 22.45
N ILE A 67 -35.74 6.54 21.12
CA ILE A 67 -34.98 5.61 20.24
C ILE A 67 -33.51 5.61 20.59
N SER A 68 -32.88 6.75 20.86
CA SER A 68 -31.47 6.86 21.20
C SER A 68 -31.08 5.98 22.38
N LYS A 69 -31.90 5.95 23.44
CA LYS A 69 -31.61 5.12 24.60
C LYS A 69 -32.00 3.67 24.42
N LEU A 70 -32.98 3.39 23.56
CA LEU A 70 -33.35 2.05 23.19
C LEU A 70 -32.22 1.36 22.39
N THR A 71 -31.53 2.10 21.55
CA THR A 71 -30.43 1.62 20.69
C THR A 71 -29.05 2.03 21.20
N ASP A 72 -28.94 2.43 22.45
CA ASP A 72 -27.67 2.75 23.09
C ASP A 72 -27.00 1.45 23.58
N ASN A 73 -25.89 1.13 22.94
CA ASN A 73 -25.04 0.04 23.40
C ASN A 73 -24.14 0.54 24.54
N HIS A 74 -24.61 0.42 25.77
CA HIS A 74 -23.81 0.74 26.96
C HIS A 74 -22.58 -0.17 27.13
N TYR A 75 -22.35 -1.12 26.23
CA TYR A 75 -21.17 -1.95 26.22
C TYR A 75 -19.96 -1.11 25.80
N LYS A 76 -19.25 -0.60 26.78
CA LYS A 76 -18.01 0.17 26.58
C LYS A 76 -16.85 -0.66 26.05
N GLY A 77 -17.06 -1.85 25.52
CA GLY A 77 -16.02 -2.75 25.07
C GLY A 77 -15.00 -3.06 26.19
N TYR A 78 -14.41 -4.21 26.15
CA TYR A 78 -13.24 -4.49 27.00
C TYR A 78 -12.02 -3.80 26.39
N TRP A 79 -11.61 -2.66 26.94
CA TRP A 79 -10.42 -1.91 26.49
C TRP A 79 -9.10 -2.55 26.88
N GLY A 80 -9.13 -3.66 27.61
CA GLY A 80 -7.97 -4.34 28.13
C GLY A 80 -7.54 -3.79 29.49
N LEU A 81 -6.31 -4.13 29.86
CA LEU A 81 -5.74 -3.78 31.18
C LEU A 81 -5.13 -2.36 31.21
N LEU A 82 -4.98 -1.71 30.04
CA LEU A 82 -4.43 -0.35 29.94
C LEU A 82 -5.56 0.69 29.92
N ASP A 83 -5.34 1.79 30.58
CA ASP A 83 -6.20 2.97 30.49
C ASP A 83 -5.93 3.77 29.20
N SER A 84 -6.74 4.81 28.94
CA SER A 84 -6.64 5.62 27.73
C SER A 84 -5.33 6.40 27.62
N SER A 85 -4.74 6.82 28.74
CA SER A 85 -3.46 7.53 28.76
C SER A 85 -2.30 6.59 28.42
N GLN A 86 -2.32 5.37 28.97
CA GLN A 86 -1.35 4.32 28.68
C GLN A 86 -1.42 3.83 27.23
N ILE A 87 -2.63 3.73 26.67
CA ILE A 87 -2.83 3.42 25.25
C ILE A 87 -2.26 4.54 24.38
N SER A 88 -2.50 5.80 24.70
CA SER A 88 -1.95 6.94 23.98
C SER A 88 -0.42 6.96 24.03
N ALA A 89 0.18 6.63 25.16
CA ALA A 89 1.63 6.50 25.32
C ALA A 89 2.19 5.35 24.48
N LEU A 90 1.49 4.20 24.43
CA LEU A 90 1.86 3.07 23.57
C LEU A 90 1.82 3.46 22.09
N CYS A 91 0.75 4.12 21.64
CA CYS A 91 0.64 4.60 20.27
C CYS A 91 1.76 5.59 19.90
N ALA A 92 2.14 6.48 20.80
CA ALA A 92 3.24 7.41 20.60
C ALA A 92 4.60 6.67 20.49
N GLU A 93 4.83 5.69 21.34
CA GLU A 93 6.06 4.88 21.30
C GLU A 93 6.16 4.06 20.01
N LEU A 94 5.06 3.43 19.55
CA LEU A 94 5.04 2.66 18.31
C LEU A 94 5.30 3.51 17.06
N ARG A 95 4.99 4.82 17.11
CA ARG A 95 5.34 5.76 16.02
C ARG A 95 6.82 6.16 16.05
N ARG A 96 7.43 6.15 17.23
CA ARG A 96 8.82 6.59 17.45
C ARG A 96 9.82 5.47 17.24
N LYS A 97 9.47 4.24 17.60
CA LYS A 97 10.40 3.10 17.65
C LYS A 97 9.82 1.87 16.96
N VAL A 98 10.66 1.20 16.19
CA VAL A 98 10.30 -0.08 15.53
C VAL A 98 10.43 -1.22 16.53
N TYR A 99 9.36 -2.00 16.69
CA TYR A 99 9.31 -3.24 17.46
C TYR A 99 9.09 -4.39 16.49
N THR A 100 9.98 -5.37 16.53
CA THR A 100 9.98 -6.50 15.58
C THR A 100 9.13 -7.68 16.03
N ASP A 101 8.70 -7.68 17.29
CA ASP A 101 7.91 -8.75 17.90
C ASP A 101 7.03 -8.25 19.06
N ALA A 102 5.98 -9.01 19.36
CA ALA A 102 5.01 -8.68 20.41
C ALA A 102 5.60 -8.78 21.83
N LYS A 103 6.65 -9.61 22.04
CA LYS A 103 7.29 -9.75 23.37
C LYS A 103 7.99 -8.45 23.76
N SER A 104 8.67 -7.83 22.80
CA SER A 104 9.36 -6.54 23.02
C SER A 104 8.37 -5.43 23.36
N VAL A 105 7.19 -5.41 22.71
CA VAL A 105 6.11 -4.47 23.04
C VAL A 105 5.54 -4.76 24.43
N ALA A 106 5.27 -6.04 24.78
CA ALA A 106 4.81 -6.44 26.10
C ALA A 106 5.78 -6.02 27.21
N GLN A 107 7.09 -6.17 26.96
CA GLN A 107 8.13 -5.75 27.89
C GLN A 107 8.11 -4.23 28.10
N TRP A 108 7.97 -3.45 27.04
CA TRP A 108 7.84 -1.99 27.14
C TRP A 108 6.61 -1.60 27.96
N ILE A 109 5.44 -2.21 27.68
CA ILE A 109 4.20 -1.97 28.45
C ILE A 109 4.45 -2.26 29.93
N LYS A 110 5.05 -3.41 30.25
CA LYS A 110 5.36 -3.79 31.64
C LYS A 110 6.25 -2.77 32.34
N CYS A 111 7.30 -2.31 31.66
CA CYS A 111 8.23 -1.33 32.22
C CYS A 111 7.59 0.04 32.44
N THR A 112 6.66 0.45 31.58
CA THR A 112 6.08 1.80 31.58
C THR A 112 4.81 1.88 32.43
N SER A 113 3.94 0.86 32.38
CA SER A 113 2.64 0.86 33.05
C SER A 113 2.53 -0.12 34.22
N GLY A 114 3.53 -1.02 34.42
CA GLY A 114 3.45 -2.10 35.38
C GLY A 114 2.53 -3.25 34.97
N VAL A 115 1.82 -3.15 33.85
CA VAL A 115 0.84 -4.13 33.39
C VAL A 115 1.52 -5.21 32.53
N SER A 116 1.27 -6.47 32.85
CA SER A 116 1.85 -7.61 32.13
C SER A 116 0.87 -8.19 31.11
N TYR A 117 1.31 -8.31 29.88
CA TYR A 117 0.59 -8.97 28.79
C TYR A 117 1.32 -10.24 28.34
N THR A 118 0.57 -11.26 27.94
CA THR A 118 1.11 -12.38 27.16
C THR A 118 1.43 -11.90 25.74
N PRO A 119 2.31 -12.58 24.98
CA PRO A 119 2.56 -12.23 23.57
C PRO A 119 1.28 -12.18 22.73
N GLN A 120 0.38 -13.17 22.89
CA GLN A 120 -0.90 -13.19 22.18
C GLN A 120 -1.81 -12.03 22.60
N GLY A 121 -1.95 -11.79 23.90
CA GLY A 121 -2.73 -10.64 24.40
C GLY A 121 -2.18 -9.29 23.94
N THR A 122 -0.85 -9.20 23.68
CA THR A 122 -0.24 -8.00 23.08
C THR A 122 -0.62 -7.87 21.62
N VAL A 123 -0.64 -8.97 20.85
CA VAL A 123 -1.11 -8.95 19.44
C VAL A 123 -2.57 -8.50 19.37
N ASP A 124 -3.43 -9.02 20.26
CA ASP A 124 -4.84 -8.66 20.31
C ASP A 124 -5.04 -7.18 20.67
N LEU A 125 -4.23 -6.67 21.62
CA LEU A 125 -4.20 -5.25 21.96
C LEU A 125 -3.76 -4.40 20.77
N LEU A 126 -2.66 -4.77 20.09
CA LEU A 126 -2.14 -4.04 18.93
C LEU A 126 -3.16 -3.98 17.79
N ASN A 127 -3.81 -5.10 17.47
CA ASN A 127 -4.89 -5.14 16.46
C ASN A 127 -6.06 -4.23 16.85
N ARG A 128 -6.48 -4.25 18.11
CA ARG A 128 -7.58 -3.42 18.62
C ARG A 128 -7.30 -1.93 18.55
N ILE A 129 -6.05 -1.49 18.78
CA ILE A 129 -5.65 -0.08 18.65
C ILE A 129 -5.30 0.30 17.20
N GLY A 130 -5.61 -0.57 16.21
CA GLY A 130 -5.42 -0.30 14.78
C GLY A 130 -3.98 -0.48 14.27
N SER A 131 -3.13 -1.18 15.02
CA SER A 131 -1.76 -1.51 14.57
C SER A 131 -1.75 -2.82 13.79
N THR A 132 -0.95 -2.88 12.73
CA THR A 132 -0.80 -4.06 11.88
C THR A 132 0.68 -4.45 11.77
N TYR A 133 0.98 -5.73 11.86
CA TYR A 133 2.33 -6.23 11.64
C TYR A 133 2.65 -6.25 10.14
N LYS A 134 3.56 -5.37 9.71
CA LYS A 134 3.96 -5.25 8.31
C LYS A 134 5.44 -4.89 8.18
N LYS A 135 6.02 -5.17 7.02
CA LYS A 135 7.39 -4.76 6.71
C LYS A 135 7.49 -3.23 6.70
N THR A 136 8.53 -2.70 7.37
CA THR A 136 8.86 -1.27 7.31
C THR A 136 9.35 -0.89 5.91
N THR A 137 9.16 0.37 5.55
CA THR A 137 9.69 0.94 4.30
C THR A 137 10.96 1.73 4.62
N GLU A 138 12.03 1.42 3.91
CA GLU A 138 13.26 2.20 3.97
C GLU A 138 13.04 3.53 3.25
N VAL A 139 13.41 4.62 3.91
CA VAL A 139 13.33 5.98 3.36
C VAL A 139 14.69 6.63 3.57
N PRO A 140 15.32 7.20 2.51
CA PRO A 140 16.57 7.93 2.67
C PRO A 140 16.40 9.11 3.64
N CYS A 141 17.28 9.20 4.63
CA CYS A 141 17.20 10.26 5.65
C CYS A 141 17.43 11.67 5.07
N GLU A 142 18.11 11.77 3.93
CA GLU A 142 18.39 13.01 3.22
C GLU A 142 17.30 13.40 2.21
N ALA A 143 16.24 12.59 2.08
CA ALA A 143 15.13 12.89 1.18
C ALA A 143 14.30 14.08 1.70
N ASP A 144 14.06 15.06 0.82
CA ASP A 144 13.34 16.29 1.12
C ASP A 144 11.92 16.22 0.52
N ALA A 145 10.93 16.17 1.39
CA ALA A 145 9.53 16.04 0.98
C ALA A 145 9.03 17.27 0.19
N GLN A 146 9.52 18.47 0.52
CA GLN A 146 9.13 19.70 -0.17
C GLN A 146 9.69 19.72 -1.59
N LYS A 147 10.97 19.37 -1.77
CA LYS A 147 11.58 19.26 -3.11
C LYS A 147 10.91 18.17 -3.96
N GLN A 148 10.48 17.07 -3.33
CA GLN A 148 9.71 16.04 -4.03
C GLN A 148 8.36 16.58 -4.50
N GLU A 149 7.65 17.33 -3.68
CA GLU A 149 6.36 17.92 -4.02
C GLU A 149 6.51 18.96 -5.15
N GLU A 150 7.44 19.89 -5.02
CA GLU A 150 7.77 20.90 -6.05
C GLU A 150 8.12 20.24 -7.40
N PHE A 151 8.94 19.19 -7.37
CA PHE A 151 9.29 18.43 -8.57
C PHE A 151 8.07 17.77 -9.24
N VAL A 152 7.21 17.14 -8.46
CA VAL A 152 6.02 16.46 -9.03
C VAL A 152 5.05 17.47 -9.63
N GLU A 153 4.89 18.67 -9.01
CA GLU A 153 4.09 19.76 -9.55
C GLU A 153 4.67 20.31 -10.87
N GLU A 154 6.01 20.52 -10.92
CA GLU A 154 6.70 20.95 -12.13
C GLU A 154 6.61 19.90 -13.25
N LEU A 155 6.80 18.61 -12.91
CA LEU A 155 6.64 17.52 -13.85
C LEU A 155 5.20 17.47 -14.39
N ALA A 156 4.19 17.60 -13.52
CA ALA A 156 2.79 17.65 -13.93
C ALA A 156 2.51 18.80 -14.92
N LYS A 157 3.12 19.96 -14.70
CA LYS A 157 3.03 21.09 -15.64
C LYS A 157 3.71 20.76 -16.95
N THR A 158 4.93 20.24 -16.92
CA THR A 158 5.68 19.84 -18.11
C THR A 158 4.90 18.85 -18.95
N LEU A 159 4.31 17.81 -18.31
CA LEU A 159 3.51 16.80 -19.00
C LEU A 159 2.23 17.37 -19.63
N ARG A 160 1.62 18.38 -19.04
CA ARG A 160 0.43 19.06 -19.62
C ARG A 160 0.77 19.97 -20.78
N ASP A 161 1.94 20.63 -20.71
CA ASP A 161 2.37 21.62 -21.71
C ASP A 161 3.10 20.97 -22.91
N MET A 162 3.38 19.65 -22.82
CA MET A 162 4.06 18.90 -23.88
C MET A 162 3.21 18.79 -25.15
N ASP A 163 3.90 18.79 -26.28
CA ASP A 163 3.31 18.41 -27.56
C ASP A 163 2.83 16.94 -27.53
N GLY A 164 1.68 16.67 -28.14
CA GLY A 164 1.06 15.33 -28.16
C GLY A 164 1.91 14.23 -28.83
N SER A 165 2.97 14.59 -29.56
CA SER A 165 3.94 13.66 -30.16
C SER A 165 5.17 13.43 -29.29
N ALA A 166 5.30 14.14 -28.15
CA ALA A 166 6.44 13.95 -27.23
C ALA A 166 6.31 12.66 -26.42
N VAL A 167 7.44 12.05 -26.09
CA VAL A 167 7.53 10.78 -25.35
C VAL A 167 8.26 11.00 -24.03
N VAL A 168 7.79 10.35 -22.98
CA VAL A 168 8.39 10.45 -21.63
C VAL A 168 8.87 9.08 -21.19
N TYR A 169 10.14 9.00 -20.83
CA TYR A 169 10.77 7.82 -20.28
C TYR A 169 11.30 8.06 -18.86
N TYR A 170 11.16 7.06 -18.01
CA TYR A 170 11.91 6.94 -16.76
C TYR A 170 13.13 6.07 -16.99
N ALA A 171 14.29 6.54 -16.56
CA ALA A 171 15.59 5.87 -16.74
C ALA A 171 16.19 5.45 -15.42
N ASP A 172 16.80 4.27 -15.39
CA ASP A 172 17.60 3.79 -14.27
C ASP A 172 18.49 2.60 -14.67
N GLY A 173 19.59 2.41 -13.94
CA GLY A 173 20.48 1.29 -14.06
C GLY A 173 20.33 0.29 -12.92
N VAL A 174 20.10 -0.99 -13.22
CA VAL A 174 20.00 -2.05 -12.22
C VAL A 174 21.06 -3.13 -12.39
N HIS A 175 21.52 -3.68 -11.27
CA HIS A 175 22.58 -4.68 -11.22
C HIS A 175 22.10 -6.00 -10.56
N PRO A 176 21.18 -6.75 -11.20
CA PRO A 176 20.73 -8.02 -10.64
C PRO A 176 21.88 -9.01 -10.54
N THR A 177 21.97 -9.63 -9.36
CA THR A 177 22.94 -10.67 -9.08
C THR A 177 22.39 -12.04 -9.44
N HIS A 178 23.25 -12.94 -9.91
CA HIS A 178 22.88 -14.29 -10.35
C HIS A 178 22.41 -15.20 -9.20
N ASN A 179 22.69 -14.85 -7.95
CA ASN A 179 22.30 -15.67 -6.79
C ASN A 179 20.81 -15.54 -6.44
N SER A 180 20.16 -16.66 -6.22
CA SER A 180 18.79 -16.71 -5.71
C SER A 180 18.73 -16.14 -4.28
N ARG A 181 17.63 -15.48 -3.95
CA ARG A 181 17.37 -14.97 -2.59
C ARG A 181 16.08 -15.57 -2.06
N SER A 182 16.07 -15.89 -0.77
CA SER A 182 14.87 -16.35 -0.10
C SER A 182 13.73 -15.34 -0.25
N THR A 183 12.54 -15.83 -0.55
CA THR A 183 11.33 -15.04 -0.72
C THR A 183 10.15 -15.73 -0.05
N TYR A 184 9.04 -15.01 0.10
CA TYR A 184 7.80 -15.64 0.57
C TYR A 184 7.18 -16.46 -0.54
N ALA A 185 6.80 -17.70 -0.22
CA ALA A 185 6.13 -18.64 -1.12
C ALA A 185 5.01 -19.36 -0.38
N TRP A 186 4.06 -19.92 -1.12
CA TRP A 186 3.10 -20.85 -0.57
C TRP A 186 3.79 -22.19 -0.36
N VAL A 187 3.85 -22.65 0.89
CA VAL A 187 4.45 -23.92 1.29
C VAL A 187 3.45 -24.66 2.16
N GLU A 188 3.39 -25.98 2.05
CA GLU A 188 2.52 -26.82 2.86
C GLU A 188 2.82 -26.64 4.35
N LYS A 189 1.77 -26.61 5.18
CA LYS A 189 1.93 -26.36 6.61
C LYS A 189 2.77 -27.46 7.27
N GLY A 190 3.85 -27.06 7.89
CA GLY A 190 4.81 -27.96 8.53
C GLY A 190 6.00 -28.35 7.66
N GLU A 191 5.94 -28.05 6.35
CA GLU A 191 7.03 -28.31 5.41
C GLU A 191 8.00 -27.14 5.30
N ARG A 192 9.20 -27.43 4.80
CA ARG A 192 10.25 -26.46 4.51
C ARG A 192 10.62 -26.53 3.04
N MET A 193 10.49 -25.42 2.34
CA MET A 193 10.93 -25.31 0.95
C MET A 193 12.35 -24.76 0.89
N GLU A 194 13.27 -25.52 0.31
CA GLU A 194 14.65 -25.13 0.08
C GLU A 194 14.80 -24.62 -1.35
N GLN A 195 15.35 -23.42 -1.51
CA GLN A 195 15.66 -22.85 -2.83
C GLN A 195 17.16 -22.92 -3.05
N PRO A 196 17.62 -23.65 -4.10
CA PRO A 196 19.02 -23.66 -4.48
C PRO A 196 19.52 -22.25 -4.78
N THR A 197 20.79 -22.00 -4.47
CA THR A 197 21.46 -20.75 -4.80
C THR A 197 22.89 -21.01 -5.24
N VAL A 198 23.42 -20.13 -6.08
CA VAL A 198 24.83 -20.14 -6.45
C VAL A 198 25.61 -19.20 -5.52
N SER A 199 26.83 -19.58 -5.17
CA SER A 199 27.69 -18.77 -4.30
C SER A 199 28.41 -17.63 -5.06
N GLY A 200 28.20 -17.52 -6.35
CA GLY A 200 28.82 -16.50 -7.21
C GLY A 200 28.31 -15.08 -6.90
N ARG A 201 29.17 -14.08 -7.20
CA ARG A 201 28.80 -12.65 -7.16
C ARG A 201 28.59 -12.08 -8.56
N ASP A 202 28.41 -12.96 -9.55
CA ASP A 202 28.12 -12.53 -10.90
C ASP A 202 26.86 -11.72 -10.99
N ARG A 203 26.93 -10.65 -11.77
CA ARG A 203 25.80 -9.76 -12.03
C ARG A 203 25.72 -9.42 -13.50
N ILE A 204 24.56 -9.04 -13.96
CA ILE A 204 24.36 -8.34 -15.22
C ILE A 204 24.12 -6.87 -14.92
N ASN A 205 24.42 -6.00 -15.89
CA ASN A 205 24.22 -4.56 -15.71
C ASN A 205 23.21 -4.11 -16.75
N LEU A 206 22.00 -3.90 -16.32
CA LEU A 206 20.92 -3.45 -17.18
C LEU A 206 20.81 -1.93 -17.06
N ASN A 207 20.78 -1.27 -18.20
CA ASN A 207 20.41 0.13 -18.31
C ASN A 207 19.07 0.21 -19.02
N GLY A 208 18.05 0.84 -18.41
CA GLY A 208 16.68 0.74 -18.88
C GLY A 208 15.95 2.07 -19.01
N LEU A 209 14.98 2.07 -19.94
CA LEU A 209 13.97 3.09 -20.10
C LEU A 209 12.59 2.45 -20.02
N LEU A 210 11.67 3.09 -19.31
CA LEU A 210 10.26 2.73 -19.20
C LEU A 210 9.43 3.92 -19.66
N ASN A 211 8.60 3.74 -20.67
CA ASN A 211 7.68 4.77 -21.13
C ASN A 211 6.59 5.03 -20.07
N ALA A 212 6.35 6.31 -19.78
CA ALA A 212 5.38 6.72 -18.75
C ALA A 212 3.92 6.46 -19.16
N HIS A 213 3.64 6.41 -20.46
CA HIS A 213 2.29 6.28 -21.02
C HIS A 213 2.02 4.92 -21.65
N ASP A 214 3.08 4.18 -22.03
CA ASP A 214 2.97 2.81 -22.52
C ASP A 214 3.87 1.90 -21.69
N VAL A 215 3.30 1.21 -20.71
CA VAL A 215 4.01 0.34 -19.79
C VAL A 215 4.67 -0.87 -20.46
N THR A 216 4.34 -1.15 -21.71
CA THR A 216 4.95 -2.22 -22.52
C THR A 216 6.11 -1.73 -23.38
N ASP A 217 6.23 -0.41 -23.57
CA ASP A 217 7.36 0.20 -24.22
C ASP A 217 8.54 0.35 -23.25
N VAL A 218 9.31 -0.70 -23.17
CA VAL A 218 10.51 -0.81 -22.33
C VAL A 218 11.73 -1.05 -23.20
N ILE A 219 12.79 -0.29 -22.97
CA ILE A 219 14.11 -0.54 -23.56
C ILE A 219 15.06 -0.98 -22.42
N ALA A 220 15.63 -2.17 -22.49
CA ALA A 220 16.56 -2.68 -21.50
C ALA A 220 17.82 -3.19 -22.21
N LEU A 221 18.95 -2.54 -21.95
CA LEU A 221 20.23 -2.89 -22.54
C LEU A 221 21.14 -3.51 -21.48
N ASP A 222 21.64 -4.70 -21.76
CA ASP A 222 22.70 -5.36 -20.96
C ASP A 222 24.06 -4.85 -21.43
N SER A 223 24.80 -4.23 -20.55
CA SER A 223 26.08 -3.62 -20.85
C SER A 223 27.17 -4.12 -19.89
N PRO A 224 28.44 -4.16 -20.29
CA PRO A 224 29.54 -4.53 -19.39
C PRO A 224 29.59 -3.62 -18.14
N ARG A 225 29.19 -2.36 -18.28
CA ARG A 225 29.08 -1.36 -17.21
C ARG A 225 27.99 -0.35 -17.56
N VAL A 226 27.25 0.11 -16.55
CA VAL A 226 26.41 1.30 -16.68
C VAL A 226 27.31 2.52 -16.52
N ASN A 227 27.45 3.30 -17.59
CA ASN A 227 28.28 4.50 -17.68
C ASN A 227 27.72 5.47 -18.74
N ALA A 228 28.42 6.56 -19.01
CA ALA A 228 27.98 7.57 -19.98
C ALA A 228 27.84 6.99 -21.41
N GLN A 229 28.71 6.06 -21.81
CA GLN A 229 28.65 5.43 -23.13
C GLN A 229 27.41 4.53 -23.25
N SER A 230 27.18 3.64 -22.30
CA SER A 230 25.98 2.78 -22.30
C SER A 230 24.68 3.59 -22.14
N THR A 231 24.75 4.75 -21.46
CA THR A 231 23.61 5.68 -21.39
C THR A 231 23.34 6.34 -22.74
N ARG A 232 24.40 6.70 -23.48
CA ARG A 232 24.26 7.22 -24.85
C ARG A 232 23.62 6.18 -25.77
N GLU A 233 24.10 4.94 -25.73
CA GLU A 233 23.51 3.82 -26.51
C GLU A 233 22.03 3.61 -26.19
N LEU A 234 21.64 3.72 -24.91
CA LEU A 234 20.25 3.67 -24.48
C LEU A 234 19.41 4.81 -25.05
N TYR A 235 19.95 6.01 -25.07
CA TYR A 235 19.30 7.19 -25.64
C TYR A 235 19.19 7.12 -27.16
N GLU A 236 20.20 6.59 -27.82
CA GLU A 236 20.16 6.30 -29.28
C GLU A 236 19.07 5.28 -29.61
N ALA A 237 18.89 4.25 -28.78
CA ALA A 237 17.80 3.28 -28.92
C ALA A 237 16.41 3.93 -28.76
N ALA A 238 16.25 4.89 -27.83
CA ALA A 238 15.00 5.64 -27.68
C ALA A 238 14.70 6.53 -28.90
N LEU A 239 15.72 7.22 -29.44
CA LEU A 239 15.59 8.03 -30.65
C LEU A 239 15.21 7.18 -31.88
N ALA A 240 15.78 5.99 -32.00
CA ALA A 240 15.49 5.04 -33.08
C ALA A 240 14.08 4.45 -32.95
N ARG A 241 13.59 4.23 -31.73
CA ARG A 241 12.25 3.68 -31.46
C ARG A 241 11.14 4.70 -31.74
N HIS A 242 11.40 5.99 -31.55
CA HIS A 242 10.43 7.08 -31.76
C HIS A 242 10.94 8.11 -32.76
N PRO A 243 11.07 7.76 -34.06
CA PRO A 243 11.62 8.66 -35.07
C PRO A 243 10.74 9.92 -35.26
N GLU A 244 9.43 9.79 -35.03
CA GLU A 244 8.46 10.86 -35.22
C GLU A 244 8.20 11.72 -33.97
N ALA A 245 8.78 11.34 -32.81
CA ALA A 245 8.59 12.13 -31.59
C ALA A 245 9.20 13.53 -31.75
N SER A 246 8.49 14.56 -31.34
CA SER A 246 8.99 15.94 -31.31
C SER A 246 10.12 16.10 -30.30
N GLU A 247 9.94 15.57 -29.12
CA GLU A 247 10.91 15.54 -28.02
C GLU A 247 10.79 14.21 -27.26
N ILE A 248 11.90 13.78 -26.65
CA ILE A 248 11.95 12.62 -25.76
C ILE A 248 12.46 13.10 -24.41
N TYR A 249 11.57 13.14 -23.44
CA TYR A 249 11.91 13.47 -22.06
C TYR A 249 12.42 12.23 -21.35
N ILE A 250 13.59 12.33 -20.70
CA ILE A 250 14.18 11.22 -19.96
C ILE A 250 14.37 11.65 -18.51
N ILE A 251 13.56 11.09 -17.63
CA ILE A 251 13.56 11.34 -16.19
C ILE A 251 14.50 10.32 -15.53
N SER A 252 15.56 10.79 -14.90
CA SER A 252 16.57 9.94 -14.26
C SER A 252 16.97 10.45 -12.89
N ASP A 253 17.62 9.62 -12.10
CA ASP A 253 18.29 10.05 -10.88
C ASP A 253 19.54 10.89 -11.18
N ASN A 254 20.24 11.29 -10.12
CA ASN A 254 21.44 12.13 -10.21
C ASN A 254 22.74 11.31 -10.31
N ALA A 255 22.72 10.10 -10.88
CA ALA A 255 23.94 9.32 -11.05
C ALA A 255 24.95 10.04 -11.94
N LYS A 256 26.22 9.99 -11.57
CA LYS A 256 27.29 10.75 -12.22
C LYS A 256 27.40 10.56 -13.73
N TYR A 257 27.02 9.40 -14.24
CA TYR A 257 27.09 9.09 -15.66
C TYR A 257 26.03 9.85 -16.49
N TYR A 258 24.89 10.23 -15.90
CA TYR A 258 23.90 11.08 -16.55
C TYR A 258 24.37 12.53 -16.66
N HIS A 259 25.24 12.97 -15.75
CA HIS A 259 25.84 14.32 -15.74
C HIS A 259 27.18 14.39 -16.48
N ASN A 260 27.55 13.36 -17.26
CA ASN A 260 28.78 13.37 -18.02
C ASN A 260 28.78 14.47 -19.06
N LYS A 261 29.90 15.20 -19.19
CA LYS A 261 30.01 16.37 -20.08
C LYS A 261 29.86 16.00 -21.56
N GLU A 262 30.41 14.86 -21.98
CA GLU A 262 30.34 14.41 -23.37
C GLU A 262 28.92 13.99 -23.72
N LEU A 263 28.24 13.27 -22.82
CA LEU A 263 26.83 12.92 -22.95
C LEU A 263 25.95 14.18 -23.04
N ALA A 264 26.13 15.13 -22.14
CA ALA A 264 25.39 16.40 -22.13
C ALA A 264 25.60 17.23 -23.40
N GLN A 265 26.82 17.24 -23.92
CA GLN A 265 27.11 17.90 -25.21
C GLN A 265 26.45 17.20 -26.38
N TRP A 266 26.44 15.88 -26.41
CA TRP A 266 25.77 15.10 -27.44
C TRP A 266 24.24 15.28 -27.39
N VAL A 267 23.65 15.25 -26.21
CA VAL A 267 22.20 15.46 -25.97
C VAL A 267 21.72 16.78 -26.57
N LYS A 268 22.50 17.87 -26.46
CA LYS A 268 22.15 19.19 -27.02
C LYS A 268 21.87 19.17 -28.53
N GLY A 269 22.46 18.24 -29.24
CA GLY A 269 22.26 18.05 -30.69
C GLY A 269 21.08 17.12 -31.03
N THR A 270 20.32 16.67 -30.06
CA THR A 270 19.21 15.70 -30.21
C THR A 270 17.88 16.25 -29.75
N ARG A 271 16.82 15.48 -29.96
CA ARG A 271 15.46 15.72 -29.42
C ARG A 271 15.30 15.29 -27.96
N ILE A 272 16.36 14.84 -27.27
CA ILE A 272 16.29 14.40 -25.88
C ILE A 272 16.31 15.58 -24.93
N ARG A 273 15.45 15.51 -23.91
CA ARG A 273 15.40 16.45 -22.79
C ARG A 273 15.62 15.67 -21.49
N GLN A 274 16.76 15.87 -20.83
CA GLN A 274 17.05 15.26 -19.55
C GLN A 274 16.34 16.02 -18.42
N VAL A 275 15.60 15.28 -17.59
CA VAL A 275 14.94 15.76 -16.37
C VAL A 275 15.51 14.98 -15.19
N PHE A 276 16.02 15.69 -14.19
CA PHE A 276 16.66 15.04 -13.04
C PHE A 276 15.73 15.05 -11.83
N LEU A 277 15.58 13.88 -11.23
CA LEU A 277 14.85 13.70 -9.98
C LEU A 277 15.53 14.48 -8.83
N PRO A 278 14.77 14.93 -7.83
CA PRO A 278 15.38 15.44 -6.60
C PRO A 278 16.33 14.40 -5.99
N PRO A 279 17.41 14.81 -5.35
CA PRO A 279 18.32 13.89 -4.68
C PRO A 279 17.57 12.94 -3.71
N TYR A 280 18.02 11.70 -3.62
CA TYR A 280 17.45 10.68 -2.72
C TYR A 280 15.95 10.42 -2.89
N SER A 281 15.46 10.45 -4.13
CA SER A 281 14.02 10.29 -4.45
C SER A 281 13.71 9.09 -5.35
N PRO A 282 14.15 7.85 -5.02
CA PRO A 282 13.87 6.66 -5.84
C PRO A 282 12.37 6.34 -5.90
N ASN A 283 11.59 6.80 -4.92
CA ASN A 283 10.14 6.68 -4.88
C ASN A 283 9.43 7.41 -6.02
N LEU A 284 10.10 8.39 -6.63
CA LEU A 284 9.61 9.15 -7.80
C LEU A 284 10.07 8.54 -9.13
N ASN A 285 10.98 7.56 -9.12
CA ASN A 285 11.40 6.89 -10.34
C ASN A 285 10.50 5.68 -10.63
N LEU A 286 9.65 5.80 -11.65
CA LEU A 286 8.65 4.78 -11.98
C LEU A 286 9.31 3.42 -12.36
N ILE A 287 10.45 3.44 -13.04
CA ILE A 287 11.16 2.23 -13.48
C ILE A 287 11.65 1.35 -12.31
N GLU A 288 11.81 1.93 -11.12
CA GLU A 288 12.14 1.15 -9.91
C GLU A 288 11.07 0.10 -9.56
N ARG A 289 9.82 0.36 -9.93
CA ARG A 289 8.73 -0.60 -9.75
C ARG A 289 8.84 -1.75 -10.76
N LEU A 290 9.27 -1.47 -11.98
CA LEU A 290 9.57 -2.49 -12.98
C LEU A 290 10.71 -3.41 -12.52
N TRP A 291 11.76 -2.85 -11.92
CA TRP A 291 12.86 -3.65 -11.35
C TRP A 291 12.40 -4.55 -10.19
N LYS A 292 11.44 -4.09 -9.38
CA LYS A 292 10.83 -4.93 -8.34
C LYS A 292 10.03 -6.08 -8.94
N MET A 293 9.33 -5.85 -10.04
CA MET A 293 8.61 -6.89 -10.78
C MET A 293 9.57 -7.91 -11.40
N LEU A 294 10.64 -7.46 -12.07
CA LEU A 294 11.70 -8.33 -12.59
C LEU A 294 12.28 -9.24 -11.49
N ARG A 295 12.58 -8.65 -10.31
CA ARG A 295 13.05 -9.44 -9.17
C ARG A 295 12.02 -10.50 -8.75
N LYS A 296 10.76 -10.13 -8.65
CA LYS A 296 9.66 -11.01 -8.24
C LYS A 296 9.43 -12.15 -9.25
N LYS A 297 9.42 -11.85 -10.55
CA LYS A 297 9.06 -12.80 -11.60
C LYS A 297 10.19 -13.68 -12.06
N VAL A 298 11.44 -13.20 -12.03
CA VAL A 298 12.60 -13.87 -12.60
C VAL A 298 13.62 -14.24 -11.52
N ILE A 299 14.08 -13.25 -10.72
CA ILE A 299 15.26 -13.44 -9.88
C ILE A 299 14.95 -14.28 -8.64
N ASN A 300 13.82 -14.02 -7.98
CA ASN A 300 13.46 -14.67 -6.72
C ASN A 300 12.74 -16.01 -6.90
N THR A 301 12.23 -16.30 -8.09
CA THR A 301 11.44 -17.51 -8.38
C THR A 301 12.20 -18.57 -9.15
N GLY A 302 13.32 -18.19 -9.80
CA GLY A 302 14.14 -19.08 -10.62
C GLY A 302 15.44 -19.48 -9.94
N PHE A 303 15.88 -20.70 -10.24
CA PHE A 303 17.27 -21.13 -10.04
C PHE A 303 17.94 -21.28 -11.40
N TYR A 304 19.02 -20.58 -11.62
CA TYR A 304 19.79 -20.59 -12.86
C TYR A 304 21.17 -21.13 -12.56
N ARG A 305 21.53 -22.22 -13.22
CA ARG A 305 22.81 -22.90 -12.95
C ARG A 305 23.97 -22.08 -13.47
N THR A 306 23.78 -21.41 -14.62
CA THR A 306 24.82 -20.61 -15.27
C THR A 306 24.39 -19.13 -15.40
N LYS A 307 25.39 -18.26 -15.59
CA LYS A 307 25.16 -16.84 -15.84
C LYS A 307 24.39 -16.59 -17.15
N GLU A 308 24.66 -17.42 -18.14
CA GLU A 308 24.02 -17.39 -19.46
C GLU A 308 22.53 -17.72 -19.36
N GLU A 309 22.16 -18.74 -18.57
CA GLU A 309 20.77 -19.07 -18.29
C GLU A 309 20.07 -17.90 -17.57
N PHE A 310 20.74 -17.31 -16.58
CA PHE A 310 20.22 -16.15 -15.87
C PHE A 310 19.99 -14.95 -16.81
N ARG A 311 21.00 -14.62 -17.64
CA ARG A 311 20.91 -13.55 -18.63
C ARG A 311 19.74 -13.78 -19.59
N ARG A 312 19.63 -15.01 -20.14
CA ARG A 312 18.52 -15.37 -21.03
C ARG A 312 17.16 -15.24 -20.37
N ALA A 313 17.00 -15.63 -19.11
CA ALA A 313 15.75 -15.48 -18.40
C ALA A 313 15.36 -14.00 -18.21
N VAL A 314 16.34 -13.14 -17.94
CA VAL A 314 16.12 -11.69 -17.85
C VAL A 314 15.77 -11.09 -19.22
N THR A 315 16.48 -11.47 -20.28
CA THR A 315 16.19 -11.01 -21.65
C THR A 315 14.80 -11.45 -22.09
N ASN A 316 14.44 -12.71 -21.85
CA ASN A 316 13.12 -13.25 -22.18
C ASN A 316 11.98 -12.51 -21.45
N PHE A 317 12.21 -12.05 -20.22
CA PHE A 317 11.21 -11.22 -19.51
C PHE A 317 10.90 -9.93 -20.27
N PHE A 318 11.92 -9.25 -20.82
CA PHE A 318 11.71 -8.01 -21.58
C PHE A 318 11.18 -8.26 -23.00
N GLU A 319 11.58 -9.35 -23.64
CA GLU A 319 11.03 -9.73 -24.95
C GLU A 319 9.53 -10.06 -24.90
N HIS A 320 9.07 -10.57 -23.74
CA HIS A 320 7.67 -10.90 -23.50
C HIS A 320 6.98 -9.94 -22.52
N ILE A 321 7.44 -8.71 -22.43
CA ILE A 321 6.93 -7.73 -21.47
C ILE A 321 5.43 -7.46 -21.66
N ALA A 322 4.95 -7.57 -22.90
CA ALA A 322 3.53 -7.39 -23.23
C ALA A 322 2.60 -8.41 -22.56
N ASP A 323 3.10 -9.61 -22.23
CA ASP A 323 2.33 -10.63 -21.54
C ASP A 323 1.97 -10.22 -20.10
N TYR A 324 2.67 -9.24 -19.55
CA TYR A 324 2.46 -8.68 -18.21
C TYR A 324 1.70 -7.35 -18.21
N LYS A 325 1.08 -6.96 -19.34
CA LYS A 325 0.49 -5.62 -19.52
C LYS A 325 -0.48 -5.24 -18.39
N GLU A 326 -1.44 -6.08 -18.05
CA GLU A 326 -2.43 -5.79 -16.99
C GLU A 326 -1.77 -5.60 -15.60
N GLU A 327 -0.76 -6.43 -15.27
CA GLU A 327 -0.02 -6.32 -14.00
C GLU A 327 0.84 -5.04 -13.99
N LEU A 328 1.44 -4.69 -15.14
CA LEU A 328 2.22 -3.47 -15.31
C LEU A 328 1.35 -2.21 -15.21
N GLU A 329 0.20 -2.16 -15.85
CA GLU A 329 -0.76 -1.05 -15.75
C GLU A 329 -1.21 -0.80 -14.30
N SER A 330 -1.44 -1.86 -13.55
CA SER A 330 -1.77 -1.78 -12.13
C SER A 330 -0.60 -1.30 -11.25
N LEU A 331 0.64 -1.69 -11.61
CA LEU A 331 1.85 -1.41 -10.82
C LEU A 331 2.45 -0.04 -11.15
N LEU A 332 2.48 0.33 -12.43
CA LEU A 332 3.20 1.48 -12.98
C LEU A 332 2.30 2.71 -13.13
N THR A 333 1.46 2.93 -12.15
CA THR A 333 0.62 4.14 -12.09
C THR A 333 1.46 5.37 -11.77
N LEU A 334 1.11 6.53 -12.33
CA LEU A 334 1.74 7.82 -12.04
C LEU A 334 1.33 8.39 -10.66
N ASN A 335 1.04 7.50 -9.72
CA ASN A 335 0.76 7.82 -8.33
C ASN A 335 2.05 7.76 -7.51
N PHE A 336 2.54 8.91 -7.08
CA PHE A 336 3.78 9.02 -6.32
C PHE A 336 3.49 9.26 -4.85
N ARG A 337 4.02 8.38 -4.00
CA ARG A 337 3.96 8.56 -2.55
C ARG A 337 5.22 9.28 -2.09
N LEU A 338 5.05 10.49 -1.60
CA LEU A 338 6.13 11.31 -1.07
C LEU A 338 6.63 10.79 0.28
N VAL A 339 7.79 11.25 0.70
CA VAL A 339 8.43 10.85 1.98
C VAL A 339 7.54 11.19 3.19
N ASN A 340 6.77 12.25 3.14
CA ASN A 340 5.78 12.65 4.17
C ASN A 340 4.48 11.84 4.14
N SER A 341 4.42 10.74 3.37
CA SER A 341 3.25 9.89 3.14
C SER A 341 2.10 10.53 2.34
N LYS A 342 2.27 11.76 1.82
CA LYS A 342 1.35 12.35 0.84
C LYS A 342 1.44 11.57 -0.47
N THR A 343 0.32 11.33 -1.12
CA THR A 343 0.26 10.72 -2.45
C THR A 343 -0.21 11.76 -3.45
N ILE A 344 0.52 11.91 -4.57
CA ILE A 344 0.18 12.80 -5.67
C ILE A 344 0.05 11.95 -6.92
N SER A 345 -1.03 12.20 -7.68
CA SER A 345 -1.33 11.57 -8.99
C SER A 345 -1.02 12.57 -10.09
N LEU A 346 -0.30 12.15 -11.11
CA LEU A 346 -0.03 12.93 -12.34
C LEU A 346 -1.02 12.62 -13.43
#